data_a6ab94955059ab387c694f8e163286b7
#
_entry.id   a6ab94955059ab387c694f8e163286b7
#
_cell.length_a   1.000
_cell.length_b   1.000
_cell.length_c   1.000
_cell.angle_alpha   90.00
_cell.angle_beta   90.00
_cell.angle_gamma   90.00
#
_symmetry.space_group_name_H-M   'P 1'
#
loop_
_entity.id
_entity.type
_entity.pdbx_description
1 polymer ?
#
loop_
_entity_poly.entity_id
_entity_poly.type
_entity_poly.pdbx_seq_one_letter_code
_entity_poly.pdbx_strand_id
1 'polypeptide(L)'
;PLKNLKASAVVWYQGEANTTFESGTVYEQALTSLINNWRKTFNDEDLPFVVVQLPTANFAKIYSTIRIGTGVRAGQWNVSQRMDNVKTVVSNDTGTTNNVHPNDKGPIADRAVAYIEDFINNTQSNVESPSFDYMERSGDKLILHFKNTYGSLSTDDGGVPLGFELKDDDGIYKDITPTINGDTIEIDVTDITNPQVKYAWSDTPGIAKDLVEAQTDTPAVINTFNAAGRPIAPFMTDLTEKYASKAVNKELSTTEFYNYAPYISKVEQSGDDIVISAYDTDGVVSKVEVYIDEGEIKAGDAKQRDDGKW
;
A
#
# COMPACT_ATOMS: atom_id res chain seq x y z
N PRO A 1 -15.55 13.30 28.90
CA PRO A 1 -14.35 13.54 29.73
C PRO A 1 -13.23 14.27 28.97
N LEU A 2 -13.06 14.05 27.64
CA LEU A 2 -11.94 14.60 26.85
C LEU A 2 -12.19 16.00 26.25
N LYS A 3 -13.40 16.51 26.27
CA LYS A 3 -13.79 17.77 25.60
C LYS A 3 -13.00 19.03 26.05
N ASN A 4 -12.36 18.96 27.20
CA ASN A 4 -11.59 20.07 27.78
C ASN A 4 -10.06 19.87 27.68
N LEU A 5 -9.62 18.77 27.06
CA LEU A 5 -8.22 18.54 26.81
C LEU A 5 -7.83 19.22 25.49
N LYS A 6 -6.65 19.79 25.46
CA LYS A 6 -5.99 20.24 24.23
C LYS A 6 -4.96 19.18 23.86
N ALA A 7 -5.02 18.68 22.63
CA ALA A 7 -4.01 17.82 22.05
C ALA A 7 -3.18 18.64 21.06
N SER A 8 -1.88 18.48 21.07
CA SER A 8 -1.00 19.11 20.06
C SER A 8 -0.91 18.31 18.77
N ALA A 9 -1.11 17.01 18.86
CA ALA A 9 -1.20 16.06 17.73
C ALA A 9 -1.82 14.74 18.20
N VAL A 10 -2.25 13.93 17.26
CA VAL A 10 -2.73 12.57 17.50
C VAL A 10 -1.83 11.60 16.73
N VAL A 11 -1.36 10.54 17.39
CA VAL A 11 -0.72 9.40 16.73
C VAL A 11 -1.73 8.27 16.67
N TRP A 12 -2.10 7.86 15.45
CA TRP A 12 -3.04 6.79 15.19
C TRP A 12 -2.32 5.55 14.67
N TYR A 13 -2.24 4.49 15.48
CA TYR A 13 -1.64 3.22 15.11
C TYR A 13 -2.67 2.10 15.30
N GLN A 14 -3.36 1.75 14.25
CA GLN A 14 -4.43 0.75 14.23
C GLN A 14 -4.70 0.33 12.78
N GLY A 15 -5.25 -0.84 12.56
CA GLY A 15 -5.68 -1.32 11.24
C GLY A 15 -5.65 -2.83 11.10
N GLU A 16 -4.96 -3.55 11.98
CA GLU A 16 -4.74 -5.00 11.89
C GLU A 16 -6.06 -5.78 11.88
N ALA A 17 -7.01 -5.38 12.72
CA ALA A 17 -8.35 -5.99 12.74
C ALA A 17 -9.16 -5.70 11.47
N ASN A 18 -8.84 -4.61 10.76
CA ASN A 18 -9.51 -4.17 9.53
C ASN A 18 -8.87 -4.73 8.27
N THR A 19 -7.93 -5.66 8.37
CA THR A 19 -7.34 -6.35 7.23
C THR A 19 -8.27 -7.41 6.61
N THR A 20 -9.50 -7.56 7.11
CA THR A 20 -10.52 -8.29 6.38
C THR A 20 -10.78 -7.56 5.06
N PHE A 21 -11.24 -8.31 4.10
CA PHE A 21 -11.45 -7.80 2.76
C PHE A 21 -12.41 -6.61 2.75
N GLU A 22 -13.61 -6.76 3.32
CA GLU A 22 -14.65 -5.73 3.35
C GLU A 22 -14.21 -4.49 4.16
N SER A 23 -13.50 -4.68 5.27
CA SER A 23 -13.06 -3.58 6.12
C SER A 23 -11.87 -2.81 5.51
N GLY A 24 -10.97 -3.50 4.79
CA GLY A 24 -9.82 -2.88 4.13
C GLY A 24 -10.24 -1.88 3.06
N THR A 25 -11.27 -2.22 2.27
CA THR A 25 -11.76 -1.38 1.17
C THR A 25 -12.41 -0.09 1.63
N VAL A 26 -12.97 -0.05 2.83
CA VAL A 26 -13.62 1.14 3.41
C VAL A 26 -12.78 1.84 4.47
N TYR A 27 -11.54 1.38 4.70
CA TYR A 27 -10.70 1.87 5.79
C TYR A 27 -10.39 3.37 5.67
N GLU A 28 -10.13 3.86 4.47
CA GLU A 28 -9.88 5.28 4.22
C GLU A 28 -11.07 6.14 4.66
N GLN A 29 -12.30 5.73 4.30
CA GLN A 29 -13.51 6.45 4.68
C GLN A 29 -13.72 6.45 6.20
N ALA A 30 -13.50 5.30 6.82
CA ALA A 30 -13.63 5.15 8.26
C ALA A 30 -12.62 6.03 9.01
N LEU A 31 -11.36 6.04 8.56
CA LEU A 31 -10.29 6.83 9.16
C LEU A 31 -10.53 8.34 8.93
N THR A 32 -10.94 8.75 7.73
CA THR A 32 -11.33 10.13 7.43
C THR A 32 -12.44 10.60 8.36
N SER A 33 -13.48 9.78 8.55
CA SER A 33 -14.60 10.07 9.43
C SER A 33 -14.15 10.17 10.90
N LEU A 34 -13.23 9.31 11.34
CA LEU A 34 -12.66 9.33 12.67
C LEU A 34 -11.89 10.64 12.91
N ILE A 35 -11.00 11.03 12.01
CA ILE A 35 -10.22 12.27 12.10
C ILE A 35 -11.14 13.47 12.20
N ASN A 36 -12.13 13.59 11.31
CA ASN A 36 -13.08 14.69 11.33
C ASN A 36 -13.90 14.74 12.64
N ASN A 37 -14.33 13.59 13.15
CA ASN A 37 -15.04 13.51 14.43
C ASN A 37 -14.17 13.93 15.62
N TRP A 38 -12.91 13.57 15.62
CA TRP A 38 -11.98 13.95 16.68
C TRP A 38 -11.69 15.45 16.61
N ARG A 39 -11.40 16.01 15.43
CA ARG A 39 -11.25 17.45 15.22
C ARG A 39 -12.44 18.22 15.76
N LYS A 40 -13.65 17.79 15.42
CA LYS A 40 -14.89 18.36 15.96
C LYS A 40 -15.01 18.22 17.49
N THR A 41 -14.64 17.06 18.04
CA THR A 41 -14.73 16.78 19.48
C THR A 41 -13.77 17.61 20.30
N PHE A 42 -12.56 17.84 19.79
CA PHE A 42 -11.54 18.68 20.42
C PHE A 42 -11.75 20.18 20.11
N ASN A 43 -12.70 20.52 19.24
CA ASN A 43 -12.93 21.86 18.71
C ASN A 43 -11.65 22.48 18.11
N ASP A 44 -10.95 21.68 17.31
CA ASP A 44 -9.74 22.03 16.61
C ASP A 44 -9.76 21.38 15.23
N GLU A 45 -10.15 22.15 14.21
CA GLU A 45 -10.29 21.68 12.83
C GLU A 45 -8.95 21.34 12.19
N ASP A 46 -7.86 21.92 12.69
CA ASP A 46 -6.49 21.73 12.21
C ASP A 46 -5.69 20.73 13.04
N LEU A 47 -6.30 20.07 14.03
CA LEU A 47 -5.61 19.10 14.89
C LEU A 47 -4.82 18.11 14.03
N PRO A 48 -3.46 18.09 14.19
CA PRO A 48 -2.61 17.22 13.38
C PRO A 48 -2.80 15.74 13.71
N PHE A 49 -2.75 14.91 12.66
CA PHE A 49 -2.74 13.45 12.79
C PHE A 49 -1.50 12.85 12.16
N VAL A 50 -0.85 11.97 12.89
CA VAL A 50 0.21 11.09 12.40
C VAL A 50 -0.34 9.67 12.38
N VAL A 51 -0.62 9.17 11.18
CA VAL A 51 -1.15 7.83 10.95
C VAL A 51 0.02 6.87 10.76
N VAL A 52 0.09 5.80 11.54
CA VAL A 52 1.09 4.76 11.36
C VAL A 52 0.54 3.71 10.41
N GLN A 53 1.21 3.51 9.28
CA GLN A 53 0.87 2.47 8.32
C GLN A 53 1.14 1.09 8.92
N LEU A 54 0.35 0.08 8.56
CA LEU A 54 0.59 -1.29 9.02
C LEU A 54 1.95 -1.81 8.55
N PRO A 55 2.72 -2.47 9.44
CA PRO A 55 4.01 -3.05 9.11
C PRO A 55 3.88 -4.29 8.23
N THR A 56 5.02 -4.84 7.82
CA THR A 56 5.08 -6.17 7.20
C THR A 56 4.58 -7.24 8.16
N ALA A 57 3.55 -8.01 7.76
CA ALA A 57 3.04 -9.15 8.51
C ALA A 57 2.18 -10.05 7.61
N ASN A 58 2.22 -11.36 7.80
CA ASN A 58 1.31 -12.28 7.13
C ASN A 58 -0.04 -12.32 7.87
N PHE A 59 -0.91 -11.36 7.58
CA PHE A 59 -2.19 -11.21 8.27
C PHE A 59 -3.09 -12.44 8.09
N ALA A 60 -3.12 -13.04 6.91
CA ALA A 60 -3.94 -14.22 6.64
C ALA A 60 -3.55 -15.40 7.54
N LYS A 61 -2.25 -15.61 7.75
CA LYS A 61 -1.75 -16.66 8.64
C LYS A 61 -2.05 -16.37 10.10
N ILE A 62 -1.73 -15.15 10.56
CA ILE A 62 -1.85 -14.77 11.96
C ILE A 62 -3.30 -14.86 12.44
N TYR A 63 -4.25 -14.48 11.62
CA TYR A 63 -5.67 -14.52 11.95
C TYR A 63 -6.39 -15.78 11.46
N SER A 64 -5.69 -16.69 10.76
CA SER A 64 -6.25 -17.94 10.20
C SER A 64 -7.49 -17.71 9.33
N THR A 65 -7.57 -16.60 8.65
CA THR A 65 -8.65 -16.21 7.75
C THR A 65 -8.09 -15.42 6.56
N ILE A 66 -8.83 -15.35 5.46
CA ILE A 66 -8.45 -14.51 4.31
C ILE A 66 -8.37 -13.06 4.79
N ARG A 67 -7.19 -12.47 4.71
CA ARG A 67 -6.91 -11.10 5.09
C ARG A 67 -5.90 -10.49 4.14
N ILE A 68 -6.04 -9.21 3.89
CA ILE A 68 -5.17 -8.44 3.01
C ILE A 68 -4.89 -7.08 3.67
N GLY A 69 -3.65 -6.88 4.08
CA GLY A 69 -3.22 -5.62 4.71
C GLY A 69 -3.06 -4.46 3.73
N THR A 70 -2.90 -4.76 2.44
CA THR A 70 -2.65 -3.74 1.40
C THR A 70 -3.78 -2.70 1.31
N GLY A 71 -5.04 -3.10 1.41
CA GLY A 71 -6.18 -2.18 1.39
C GLY A 71 -6.15 -1.19 2.57
N VAL A 72 -5.83 -1.68 3.77
CA VAL A 72 -5.66 -0.83 4.96
C VAL A 72 -4.48 0.12 4.79
N ARG A 73 -3.31 -0.39 4.33
CA ARG A 73 -2.13 0.45 4.07
C ARG A 73 -2.40 1.53 3.03
N ALA A 74 -3.13 1.19 1.97
CA ALA A 74 -3.57 2.16 0.96
C ALA A 74 -4.45 3.24 1.59
N GLY A 75 -5.46 2.86 2.37
CA GLY A 75 -6.32 3.81 3.07
C GLY A 75 -5.55 4.72 4.03
N GLN A 76 -4.60 4.17 4.79
CA GLN A 76 -3.73 4.93 5.68
C GLN A 76 -2.87 5.95 4.93
N TRP A 77 -2.33 5.57 3.78
CA TRP A 77 -1.56 6.47 2.93
C TRP A 77 -2.43 7.56 2.32
N ASN A 78 -3.57 7.18 1.75
CA ASN A 78 -4.46 8.08 1.02
C ASN A 78 -5.02 9.20 1.87
N VAL A 79 -5.36 8.91 3.11
CA VAL A 79 -5.85 9.93 4.05
C VAL A 79 -4.84 11.07 4.16
N SER A 80 -3.53 10.77 4.24
CA SER A 80 -2.49 11.81 4.30
C SER A 80 -2.29 12.57 2.99
N GLN A 81 -2.69 11.98 1.86
CA GLN A 81 -2.60 12.66 0.56
C GLN A 81 -3.81 13.58 0.27
N ARG A 82 -4.89 13.45 1.05
CA ARG A 82 -6.17 14.13 0.82
C ARG A 82 -6.62 15.06 1.92
N MET A 83 -6.11 14.89 3.12
CA MET A 83 -6.46 15.70 4.28
C MET A 83 -5.29 16.57 4.71
N ASP A 84 -5.55 17.84 4.89
CA ASP A 84 -4.56 18.77 5.48
C ASP A 84 -4.25 18.36 6.93
N ASN A 85 -3.01 18.60 7.35
CA ASN A 85 -2.51 18.26 8.68
C ASN A 85 -2.62 16.77 9.04
N VAL A 86 -2.49 15.88 8.03
CA VAL A 86 -2.38 14.45 8.22
C VAL A 86 -1.10 13.95 7.55
N LYS A 87 -0.30 13.18 8.27
CA LYS A 87 0.94 12.55 7.77
C LYS A 87 0.88 11.05 8.00
N THR A 88 1.53 10.28 7.13
CA THR A 88 1.61 8.82 7.28
C THR A 88 3.04 8.38 7.52
N VAL A 89 3.28 7.71 8.65
CA VAL A 89 4.51 6.98 8.92
C VAL A 89 4.49 5.71 8.09
N VAL A 90 5.29 5.64 7.04
CA VAL A 90 5.53 4.41 6.29
C VAL A 90 6.35 3.46 7.15
N SER A 91 5.94 2.20 7.25
CA SER A 91 6.54 1.19 8.13
C SER A 91 6.68 -0.20 7.48
N ASN A 92 6.68 -0.27 6.15
CA ASN A 92 6.85 -1.50 5.39
C ASN A 92 8.23 -2.17 5.57
N ASP A 93 9.21 -1.44 6.08
CA ASP A 93 10.55 -1.89 6.47
C ASP A 93 10.61 -2.44 7.90
N THR A 94 9.48 -2.51 8.59
CA THR A 94 9.37 -3.02 9.98
C THR A 94 8.45 -4.23 10.05
N GLY A 95 8.53 -4.97 11.17
CA GLY A 95 7.68 -6.13 11.42
C GLY A 95 8.31 -7.44 11.00
N THR A 96 7.54 -8.51 11.12
CA THR A 96 7.92 -9.87 10.74
C THR A 96 6.71 -10.61 10.18
N THR A 97 6.93 -11.69 9.46
CA THR A 97 5.84 -12.50 8.88
C THR A 97 4.86 -13.07 9.90
N ASN A 98 5.27 -13.26 11.15
CA ASN A 98 4.49 -13.98 12.16
C ASN A 98 3.92 -13.10 13.26
N ASN A 99 4.20 -11.79 13.25
CA ASN A 99 3.77 -10.90 14.32
C ASN A 99 3.26 -9.57 13.74
N VAL A 100 2.00 -9.24 14.03
CA VAL A 100 1.40 -7.93 13.63
C VAL A 100 1.91 -6.78 14.51
N HIS A 101 2.60 -7.08 15.60
CA HIS A 101 3.17 -6.09 16.51
C HIS A 101 4.69 -6.13 16.39
N PRO A 102 5.33 -5.25 15.63
CA PRO A 102 6.78 -5.17 15.54
C PRO A 102 7.42 -5.14 16.91
N ASN A 103 8.43 -5.96 17.13
CA ASN A 103 9.17 -5.99 18.39
C ASN A 103 9.93 -4.69 18.62
N ASP A 104 10.54 -4.17 17.55
CA ASP A 104 11.15 -2.84 17.53
C ASP A 104 10.18 -1.82 16.91
N LYS A 105 9.78 -0.85 17.71
CA LYS A 105 8.96 0.30 17.31
C LYS A 105 9.76 1.59 17.24
N GLY A 106 11.09 1.53 17.47
CA GLY A 106 11.98 2.69 17.41
C GLY A 106 11.86 3.44 16.10
N PRO A 107 12.04 2.79 14.93
CA PRO A 107 11.94 3.47 13.64
C PRO A 107 10.57 4.14 13.41
N ILE A 108 9.47 3.49 13.85
CA ILE A 108 8.12 4.04 13.75
C ILE A 108 7.99 5.28 14.65
N ALA A 109 8.49 5.20 15.90
CA ALA A 109 8.41 6.29 16.85
C ALA A 109 9.24 7.51 16.39
N ASP A 110 10.45 7.28 15.90
CA ASP A 110 11.33 8.35 15.38
C ASP A 110 10.70 9.09 14.19
N ARG A 111 10.04 8.36 13.29
CA ARG A 111 9.30 8.94 12.16
C ARG A 111 8.10 9.74 12.63
N ALA A 112 7.34 9.21 13.60
CA ALA A 112 6.17 9.88 14.14
C ALA A 112 6.56 11.16 14.89
N VAL A 113 7.63 11.14 15.69
CA VAL A 113 8.16 12.31 16.39
C VAL A 113 8.59 13.40 15.41
N ALA A 114 9.30 13.02 14.33
CA ALA A 114 9.74 13.99 13.32
C ALA A 114 8.55 14.72 12.66
N TYR A 115 7.44 14.02 12.37
CA TYR A 115 6.22 14.67 11.88
C TYR A 115 5.56 15.57 12.92
N ILE A 116 5.52 15.15 14.18
CA ILE A 116 4.95 15.98 15.25
C ILE A 116 5.78 17.26 15.45
N GLU A 117 7.09 17.15 15.44
CA GLU A 117 7.99 18.32 15.54
C GLU A 117 7.81 19.26 14.34
N ASP A 118 7.65 18.72 13.13
CA ASP A 118 7.38 19.52 11.95
C ASP A 118 6.03 20.27 12.05
N PHE A 119 4.97 19.63 12.51
CA PHE A 119 3.69 20.26 12.76
C PHE A 119 3.75 21.36 13.83
N ILE A 120 4.45 21.11 14.95
CA ILE A 120 4.52 22.06 16.07
C ILE A 120 5.39 23.26 15.70
N ASN A 121 6.50 23.03 15.03
CA ASN A 121 7.52 24.05 14.75
C ASN A 121 7.35 24.70 13.37
N ASN A 122 6.51 24.12 12.50
CA ASN A 122 6.33 24.52 11.11
C ASN A 122 7.67 24.65 10.36
N THR A 123 8.54 23.67 10.54
CA THR A 123 9.94 23.72 10.05
C THR A 123 10.05 23.36 8.58
N GLN A 124 9.03 22.71 8.00
CA GLN A 124 9.08 22.11 6.65
C GLN A 124 10.33 21.25 6.45
N SER A 125 10.65 20.48 7.46
CA SER A 125 11.83 19.62 7.46
C SER A 125 11.68 18.44 6.48
N ASN A 126 12.80 17.84 6.10
CA ASN A 126 12.84 16.68 5.18
C ASN A 126 12.39 15.41 5.91
N VAL A 127 11.10 15.30 6.26
CA VAL A 127 10.56 14.20 7.06
C VAL A 127 9.70 13.21 6.28
N GLU A 128 9.33 13.56 5.05
CA GLU A 128 8.44 12.76 4.23
C GLU A 128 9.12 11.51 3.68
N SER A 129 8.35 10.43 3.55
CA SER A 129 8.77 9.25 2.79
C SER A 129 8.73 9.53 1.28
N PRO A 130 9.66 8.95 0.49
CA PRO A 130 9.56 9.01 -0.95
C PRO A 130 8.23 8.42 -1.41
N SER A 131 7.59 9.11 -2.34
CA SER A 131 6.35 8.63 -2.96
C SER A 131 6.48 8.63 -4.48
N PHE A 132 5.91 7.61 -5.12
CA PHE A 132 5.87 7.53 -6.56
C PHE A 132 5.22 8.79 -7.15
N ASP A 133 5.84 9.38 -8.17
CA ASP A 133 5.35 10.57 -8.86
C ASP A 133 4.85 10.21 -10.26
N TYR A 134 5.75 9.75 -11.11
CA TYR A 134 5.45 9.28 -12.46
C TYR A 134 6.50 8.29 -12.95
N MET A 135 6.22 7.66 -14.07
CA MET A 135 7.18 6.83 -14.79
C MET A 135 7.30 7.28 -16.24
N GLU A 136 8.49 7.08 -16.80
CA GLU A 136 8.73 7.31 -18.23
C GLU A 136 9.53 6.17 -18.83
N ARG A 137 9.35 5.94 -20.12
CA ARG A 137 10.11 4.94 -20.85
C ARG A 137 11.22 5.61 -21.66
N SER A 138 12.45 5.12 -21.50
CA SER A 138 13.61 5.55 -22.25
C SER A 138 14.30 4.33 -22.87
N GLY A 139 13.97 4.04 -24.13
CA GLY A 139 14.42 2.83 -24.82
C GLY A 139 13.91 1.55 -24.13
N ASP A 140 14.84 0.69 -23.70
CA ASP A 140 14.54 -0.55 -23.01
C ASP A 140 14.46 -0.40 -21.48
N LYS A 141 14.45 0.84 -20.98
CA LYS A 141 14.33 1.12 -19.56
C LYS A 141 13.02 1.83 -19.24
N LEU A 142 12.44 1.46 -18.09
CA LEU A 142 11.40 2.20 -17.40
C LEU A 142 12.04 2.94 -16.23
N ILE A 143 11.84 4.26 -16.18
CA ILE A 143 12.41 5.13 -15.15
C ILE A 143 11.28 5.57 -14.23
N LEU A 144 11.38 5.24 -12.96
CA LEU A 144 10.44 5.64 -11.92
C LEU A 144 10.96 6.87 -11.19
N HIS A 145 10.15 7.91 -11.15
CA HIS A 145 10.42 9.17 -10.47
C HIS A 145 9.65 9.25 -9.16
N PHE A 146 10.29 9.85 -8.15
CA PHE A 146 9.73 9.94 -6.81
C PHE A 146 9.80 11.38 -6.28
N LYS A 147 8.77 11.79 -5.54
CA LYS A 147 8.81 12.98 -4.68
C LYS A 147 9.55 12.65 -3.38
N ASN A 148 10.07 13.67 -2.72
CA ASN A 148 10.67 13.58 -1.37
C ASN A 148 11.89 12.65 -1.30
N THR A 149 12.67 12.54 -2.37
CA THR A 149 13.94 11.79 -2.36
C THR A 149 15.04 12.54 -1.63
N TYR A 150 14.90 13.88 -1.55
CA TYR A 150 15.89 14.80 -0.98
C TYR A 150 17.27 14.66 -1.62
N GLY A 151 17.27 14.30 -2.90
CA GLY A 151 18.46 14.25 -3.76
C GLY A 151 19.02 12.85 -3.99
N SER A 152 18.60 11.83 -3.27
CA SER A 152 19.02 10.45 -3.53
C SER A 152 18.10 9.39 -2.96
N LEU A 153 18.15 8.21 -3.59
CA LEU A 153 17.70 6.95 -3.03
C LEU A 153 18.91 6.05 -2.77
N SER A 154 18.84 5.20 -1.77
CA SER A 154 19.87 4.21 -1.46
C SER A 154 19.26 3.01 -0.72
N THR A 155 19.94 1.87 -0.75
CA THR A 155 19.64 0.76 0.13
C THR A 155 20.45 0.88 1.42
N ASP A 156 19.89 0.50 2.55
CA ASP A 156 20.54 0.58 3.86
C ASP A 156 21.63 -0.47 4.05
N ASP A 157 21.55 -1.57 3.31
CA ASP A 157 22.51 -2.69 3.33
C ASP A 157 23.53 -2.63 2.19
N GLY A 158 23.44 -1.65 1.28
CA GLY A 158 24.26 -1.54 0.08
C GLY A 158 23.99 -2.62 -0.97
N GLY A 159 22.92 -3.39 -0.79
CA GLY A 159 22.44 -4.42 -1.72
C GLY A 159 21.56 -3.85 -2.83
N VAL A 160 20.74 -4.71 -3.40
CA VAL A 160 19.77 -4.35 -4.44
C VAL A 160 18.43 -3.93 -3.81
N PRO A 161 17.67 -3.03 -4.45
CA PRO A 161 16.32 -2.70 -3.99
C PRO A 161 15.41 -3.92 -3.98
N LEU A 162 14.69 -4.15 -2.88
CA LEU A 162 13.79 -5.27 -2.69
C LEU A 162 12.32 -4.80 -2.65
N GLY A 163 11.40 -5.71 -2.98
CA GLY A 163 9.95 -5.46 -2.93
C GLY A 163 9.36 -4.83 -4.19
N PHE A 164 10.11 -4.79 -5.28
CA PHE A 164 9.61 -4.39 -6.60
C PHE A 164 9.12 -5.60 -7.39
N GLU A 165 7.99 -5.46 -8.03
CA GLU A 165 7.42 -6.44 -8.94
C GLU A 165 7.03 -5.75 -10.25
N LEU A 166 7.30 -6.41 -11.38
CA LEU A 166 6.98 -5.97 -12.72
C LEU A 166 5.93 -6.89 -13.33
N LYS A 167 4.87 -6.30 -13.87
CA LYS A 167 3.92 -6.99 -14.74
C LYS A 167 4.32 -6.76 -16.19
N ASP A 168 4.57 -7.84 -16.88
CA ASP A 168 4.84 -7.87 -18.31
C ASP A 168 3.56 -8.09 -19.13
N ASP A 169 3.71 -8.34 -20.41
CA ASP A 169 2.59 -8.50 -21.35
C ASP A 169 1.77 -9.79 -21.11
N ASP A 170 2.25 -10.72 -20.27
CA ASP A 170 1.48 -11.88 -19.82
C ASP A 170 0.46 -11.53 -18.71
N GLY A 171 0.58 -10.35 -18.14
CA GLY A 171 -0.32 -9.83 -17.12
C GLY A 171 -0.01 -10.29 -15.69
N ILE A 172 1.11 -10.98 -15.48
CA ILE A 172 1.52 -11.52 -14.18
C ILE A 172 2.62 -10.65 -13.57
N TYR A 173 2.48 -10.30 -12.29
CA TYR A 173 3.52 -9.63 -11.54
C TYR A 173 4.60 -10.62 -11.09
N LYS A 174 5.84 -10.30 -11.38
CA LYS A 174 7.04 -11.08 -11.01
C LYS A 174 8.02 -10.20 -10.24
N ASP A 175 8.67 -10.77 -9.24
CA ASP A 175 9.74 -10.08 -8.52
C ASP A 175 10.86 -9.66 -9.47
N ILE A 176 11.34 -8.45 -9.31
CA ILE A 176 12.45 -7.90 -10.07
C ILE A 176 13.50 -7.26 -9.17
N THR A 177 14.67 -7.08 -9.73
CA THR A 177 15.80 -6.40 -9.11
C THR A 177 16.12 -5.14 -9.91
N PRO A 178 15.55 -3.97 -9.56
CA PRO A 178 15.84 -2.74 -10.27
C PRO A 178 17.17 -2.12 -9.86
N THR A 179 17.57 -1.06 -10.54
CA THR A 179 18.78 -0.29 -10.25
C THR A 179 18.42 1.10 -9.74
N ILE A 180 19.09 1.56 -8.68
CA ILE A 180 19.02 2.97 -8.26
C ILE A 180 19.95 3.80 -9.13
N ASN A 181 19.44 4.90 -9.67
CA ASN A 181 20.23 5.90 -10.38
C ASN A 181 19.93 7.30 -9.81
N GLY A 182 20.75 7.74 -8.85
CA GLY A 182 20.54 8.98 -8.13
C GLY A 182 19.26 8.95 -7.29
N ASP A 183 18.23 9.66 -7.73
CA ASP A 183 16.92 9.77 -7.07
C ASP A 183 15.79 9.04 -7.84
N THR A 184 16.15 8.20 -8.81
CA THR A 184 15.23 7.40 -9.62
C THR A 184 15.51 5.91 -9.46
N ILE A 185 14.53 5.10 -9.87
CA ILE A 185 14.64 3.64 -10.00
C ILE A 185 14.51 3.28 -11.47
N GLU A 186 15.48 2.53 -12.00
CA GLU A 186 15.49 2.05 -13.38
C GLU A 186 15.21 0.55 -13.45
N ILE A 187 14.29 0.16 -14.33
CA ILE A 187 13.85 -1.23 -14.56
C ILE A 187 14.10 -1.56 -16.03
N ASP A 188 14.68 -2.70 -16.31
CA ASP A 188 14.78 -3.23 -17.67
C ASP A 188 13.39 -3.73 -18.12
N VAL A 189 12.96 -3.24 -19.28
CA VAL A 189 11.66 -3.58 -19.88
C VAL A 189 11.82 -3.95 -21.37
N THR A 190 12.97 -4.53 -21.71
CA THR A 190 13.23 -5.07 -23.06
C THR A 190 12.09 -6.01 -23.44
N ASP A 191 11.54 -5.83 -24.64
CA ASP A 191 10.43 -6.63 -25.19
C ASP A 191 9.09 -6.56 -24.43
N ILE A 192 8.94 -5.70 -23.44
CA ILE A 192 7.66 -5.49 -22.72
C ILE A 192 6.96 -4.25 -23.30
N THR A 193 5.70 -4.41 -23.74
CA THR A 193 4.93 -3.34 -24.37
C THR A 193 4.29 -2.40 -23.34
N ASN A 194 3.62 -2.95 -22.33
CA ASN A 194 2.87 -2.21 -21.32
C ASN A 194 3.33 -2.58 -19.90
N PRO A 195 4.55 -2.22 -19.49
CA PRO A 195 5.03 -2.55 -18.16
C PRO A 195 4.23 -1.84 -17.09
N GLN A 196 3.88 -2.58 -16.03
CA GLN A 196 3.31 -2.02 -14.81
C GLN A 196 4.15 -2.44 -13.63
N VAL A 197 4.29 -1.56 -12.65
CA VAL A 197 5.15 -1.79 -11.49
C VAL A 197 4.33 -1.67 -10.22
N LYS A 198 4.56 -2.55 -9.28
CA LYS A 198 4.15 -2.37 -7.89
C LYS A 198 5.37 -2.47 -6.97
N TYR A 199 5.31 -1.76 -5.87
CA TYR A 199 6.33 -1.75 -4.84
C TYR A 199 5.70 -1.90 -3.48
N ALA A 200 6.21 -2.85 -2.69
CA ALA A 200 5.73 -3.17 -1.35
C ALA A 200 4.19 -3.37 -1.27
N TRP A 201 3.57 -3.81 -2.38
CA TRP A 201 2.13 -3.99 -2.52
C TRP A 201 1.70 -5.42 -2.21
N SER A 202 2.16 -5.92 -1.07
CA SER A 202 1.77 -7.23 -0.51
C SER A 202 1.87 -7.17 1.02
N ASP A 203 1.35 -8.18 1.70
CA ASP A 203 1.44 -8.28 3.16
C ASP A 203 2.87 -8.52 3.64
N THR A 204 3.66 -9.22 2.83
CA THR A 204 5.06 -9.61 3.11
C THR A 204 5.97 -9.23 1.94
N PRO A 205 6.10 -7.92 1.62
CA PRO A 205 6.77 -7.48 0.40
C PRO A 205 8.24 -7.85 0.39
N GLY A 206 8.72 -8.36 -0.75
CA GLY A 206 10.12 -8.75 -0.98
C GLY A 206 10.57 -10.01 -0.24
N ILE A 207 9.74 -10.58 0.63
CA ILE A 207 10.07 -11.86 1.30
C ILE A 207 9.75 -13.01 0.37
N ALA A 208 10.73 -13.89 0.19
CA ALA A 208 10.61 -15.04 -0.68
C ALA A 208 9.39 -15.93 -0.29
N LYS A 209 8.64 -16.37 -1.28
CA LYS A 209 7.37 -17.09 -1.10
C LYS A 209 7.52 -18.37 -0.29
N ASP A 210 8.61 -19.12 -0.50
CA ASP A 210 8.91 -20.34 0.25
C ASP A 210 9.11 -20.08 1.76
N LEU A 211 9.70 -18.96 2.15
CA LEU A 211 9.85 -18.56 3.55
C LEU A 211 8.50 -18.19 4.17
N VAL A 212 7.63 -17.52 3.41
CA VAL A 212 6.29 -17.20 3.84
C VAL A 212 5.45 -18.46 4.02
N GLU A 213 5.51 -19.39 3.06
CA GLU A 213 4.80 -20.68 3.08
C GLU A 213 5.32 -21.61 4.17
N ALA A 214 6.64 -21.70 4.35
CA ALA A 214 7.27 -22.46 5.42
C ALA A 214 6.97 -21.90 6.81
N GLN A 215 6.29 -20.76 6.89
CA GLN A 215 5.92 -20.10 8.13
C GLN A 215 7.13 -19.71 9.00
N THR A 216 8.26 -19.48 8.38
CA THR A 216 9.44 -18.94 9.05
C THR A 216 9.13 -17.51 9.51
N ASP A 217 9.50 -17.18 10.75
CA ASP A 217 9.40 -15.79 11.22
C ASP A 217 10.52 -14.97 10.60
N THR A 218 10.19 -14.31 9.49
CA THR A 218 11.13 -13.56 8.67
C THR A 218 10.90 -12.06 8.87
N PRO A 219 11.94 -11.30 9.24
CA PRO A 219 11.87 -9.85 9.33
C PRO A 219 11.51 -9.22 7.97
N ALA A 220 10.97 -8.00 8.02
CA ALA A 220 10.80 -7.17 6.84
C ALA A 220 12.14 -6.98 6.12
N VAL A 221 12.10 -7.00 4.79
CA VAL A 221 13.30 -6.94 3.93
C VAL A 221 13.33 -5.69 3.04
N ILE A 222 12.35 -4.82 3.17
CA ILE A 222 12.31 -3.55 2.44
C ILE A 222 13.50 -2.69 2.90
N ASN A 223 14.32 -2.29 1.93
CA ASN A 223 15.64 -1.74 2.17
C ASN A 223 15.95 -0.45 1.40
N THR A 224 14.95 0.17 0.73
CA THR A 224 15.19 1.36 -0.09
C THR A 224 14.65 2.63 0.59
N PHE A 225 15.53 3.60 0.78
CA PHE A 225 15.30 4.82 1.56
C PHE A 225 15.74 6.08 0.80
N ASN A 226 15.18 7.22 1.16
CA ASN A 226 15.68 8.52 0.73
C ASN A 226 16.86 9.00 1.60
N ALA A 227 17.43 10.15 1.22
CA ALA A 227 18.55 10.75 1.95
C ALA A 227 18.25 11.08 3.43
N ALA A 228 16.97 11.15 3.82
CA ALA A 228 16.54 11.36 5.21
C ALA A 228 16.25 10.04 5.97
N GLY A 229 16.58 8.88 5.39
CA GLY A 229 16.34 7.57 6.01
C GLY A 229 14.87 7.17 6.10
N ARG A 230 14.04 7.65 5.17
CA ARG A 230 12.62 7.28 5.08
C ARG A 230 12.40 6.25 3.99
N PRO A 231 11.70 5.14 4.27
CA PRO A 231 11.43 4.11 3.25
C PRO A 231 10.46 4.63 2.20
N ILE A 232 10.56 4.10 0.98
CA ILE A 232 9.61 4.41 -0.09
C ILE A 232 8.21 3.93 0.32
N ALA A 233 7.20 4.78 0.10
CA ALA A 233 5.80 4.44 0.31
C ALA A 233 5.34 3.37 -0.70
N PRO A 234 4.51 2.41 -0.30
CA PRO A 234 3.94 1.42 -1.21
C PRO A 234 3.17 2.07 -2.36
N PHE A 235 3.32 1.55 -3.57
CA PHE A 235 2.57 2.03 -4.74
C PHE A 235 2.29 0.91 -5.74
N MET A 236 1.37 1.19 -6.68
CA MET A 236 1.04 0.36 -7.81
C MET A 236 0.68 1.28 -9.00
N THR A 237 1.39 1.15 -10.11
CA THR A 237 1.23 2.07 -11.26
C THR A 237 -0.12 1.93 -11.95
N ASP A 238 -0.69 0.72 -12.02
CA ASP A 238 -2.03 0.47 -12.57
C ASP A 238 -3.11 1.33 -11.90
N LEU A 239 -2.95 1.60 -10.60
CA LEU A 239 -3.85 2.43 -9.83
C LEU A 239 -3.51 3.92 -9.97
N THR A 240 -2.23 4.25 -10.05
CA THR A 240 -1.74 5.65 -10.04
C THR A 240 -2.07 6.37 -11.34
N GLU A 241 -2.02 5.71 -12.49
CA GLU A 241 -2.38 6.34 -13.78
C GLU A 241 -3.82 6.85 -13.81
N LYS A 242 -4.76 6.15 -13.18
CA LYS A 242 -6.14 6.61 -13.05
C LYS A 242 -6.28 7.86 -12.16
N TYR A 243 -5.36 8.07 -11.23
CA TYR A 243 -5.44 9.09 -10.18
C TYR A 243 -4.47 10.26 -10.39
N ALA A 244 -3.35 10.08 -11.07
CA ALA A 244 -2.43 11.17 -11.39
C ALA A 244 -3.11 12.27 -12.20
N SER A 245 -4.01 11.91 -13.12
CA SER A 245 -4.79 12.88 -13.91
C SER A 245 -5.88 13.59 -13.09
N LYS A 246 -6.30 13.05 -11.96
CA LYS A 246 -7.35 13.61 -11.07
C LYS A 246 -6.78 14.38 -9.88
N ALA A 247 -5.56 14.05 -9.44
CA ALA A 247 -4.89 14.76 -8.34
C ALA A 247 -4.57 16.24 -8.67
N VAL A 248 -4.61 16.62 -9.93
CA VAL A 248 -4.43 18.02 -10.38
C VAL A 248 -5.68 18.85 -10.16
N ASN A 249 -6.85 18.26 -9.96
CA ASN A 249 -8.09 18.98 -9.69
C ASN A 249 -8.46 18.85 -8.19
N LYS A 250 -8.27 19.93 -7.46
CA LYS A 250 -8.61 20.08 -6.03
C LYS A 250 -10.10 19.90 -5.67
N GLU A 251 -10.94 19.48 -6.61
CA GLU A 251 -12.38 19.26 -6.43
C GLU A 251 -12.76 17.79 -6.64
N LEU A 252 -12.10 16.87 -5.92
CA LEU A 252 -12.60 15.52 -5.84
C LEU A 252 -13.75 15.50 -4.84
N SER A 253 -14.97 15.22 -5.35
CA SER A 253 -16.11 14.94 -4.47
C SER A 253 -15.74 13.75 -3.56
N THR A 254 -16.26 13.76 -2.33
CA THR A 254 -16.05 12.72 -1.31
C THR A 254 -16.54 11.32 -1.72
N THR A 255 -16.94 11.13 -2.96
CA THR A 255 -17.50 9.90 -3.53
C THR A 255 -16.58 9.23 -4.58
N GLU A 256 -15.46 9.83 -4.97
CA GLU A 256 -14.52 9.19 -5.90
C GLU A 256 -13.39 8.51 -5.12
N PHE A 257 -13.63 7.27 -4.71
CA PHE A 257 -12.67 6.41 -4.06
C PHE A 257 -11.78 5.67 -5.06
N TYR A 258 -10.63 5.16 -4.58
CA TYR A 258 -9.77 4.27 -5.33
C TYR A 258 -10.58 3.15 -5.98
N ASN A 259 -10.38 2.98 -7.27
CA ASN A 259 -10.78 1.76 -7.95
C ASN A 259 -9.85 0.65 -7.43
N TYR A 260 -10.29 -0.02 -6.39
CA TYR A 260 -9.64 -1.25 -5.97
C TYR A 260 -9.85 -2.28 -7.08
N ALA A 261 -8.76 -2.93 -7.48
CA ALA A 261 -8.90 -4.05 -8.40
C ALA A 261 -9.99 -5.01 -7.85
N PRO A 262 -10.87 -5.51 -8.71
CA PRO A 262 -11.86 -6.49 -8.31
C PRO A 262 -11.21 -7.67 -7.58
N TYR A 263 -11.87 -8.20 -6.60
CA TYR A 263 -11.33 -9.26 -5.77
C TYR A 263 -12.23 -10.48 -5.65
N ILE A 264 -11.61 -11.60 -5.37
CA ILE A 264 -12.32 -12.84 -5.08
C ILE A 264 -12.51 -12.93 -3.56
N SER A 265 -13.75 -12.81 -3.10
CA SER A 265 -14.09 -12.91 -1.67
C SER A 265 -14.31 -14.35 -1.22
N LYS A 266 -14.69 -15.23 -2.13
CA LYS A 266 -14.98 -16.62 -1.83
C LYS A 266 -14.84 -17.50 -3.05
N VAL A 267 -14.31 -18.71 -2.84
CA VAL A 267 -14.32 -19.82 -3.80
C VAL A 267 -14.95 -21.02 -3.11
N GLU A 268 -15.97 -21.58 -3.69
CA GLU A 268 -16.72 -22.74 -3.16
C GLU A 268 -16.90 -23.80 -4.24
N GLN A 269 -16.84 -25.06 -3.85
CA GLN A 269 -17.28 -26.15 -4.70
C GLN A 269 -18.79 -26.38 -4.50
N SER A 270 -19.55 -26.41 -5.60
CA SER A 270 -20.98 -26.69 -5.61
C SER A 270 -21.26 -27.77 -6.64
N GLY A 271 -21.31 -29.04 -6.20
CA GLY A 271 -21.35 -30.18 -7.11
C GLY A 271 -20.07 -30.31 -7.92
N ASP A 272 -20.18 -30.31 -9.24
CA ASP A 272 -19.05 -30.34 -10.17
C ASP A 272 -18.55 -28.93 -10.55
N ASP A 273 -19.21 -27.87 -10.04
CA ASP A 273 -18.88 -26.49 -10.34
C ASP A 273 -17.99 -25.88 -9.25
N ILE A 274 -17.13 -24.96 -9.65
CA ILE A 274 -16.44 -23.99 -8.77
C ILE A 274 -17.19 -22.68 -8.88
N VAL A 275 -17.73 -22.20 -7.76
CA VAL A 275 -18.44 -20.93 -7.67
C VAL A 275 -17.52 -19.87 -7.06
N ILE A 276 -17.31 -18.79 -7.78
CA ILE A 276 -16.44 -17.68 -7.37
C ILE A 276 -17.30 -16.46 -7.05
N SER A 277 -17.13 -15.91 -5.86
CA SER A 277 -17.71 -14.63 -5.49
C SER A 277 -16.64 -13.56 -5.69
N ALA A 278 -16.81 -12.73 -6.69
CA ALA A 278 -15.93 -11.62 -7.01
C ALA A 278 -16.68 -10.30 -6.85
N TYR A 279 -16.04 -9.31 -6.27
CA TYR A 279 -16.60 -7.98 -6.01
C TYR A 279 -15.66 -6.90 -6.48
N ASP A 280 -16.26 -5.80 -6.88
CA ASP A 280 -15.62 -4.52 -7.11
C ASP A 280 -16.38 -3.49 -6.28
N THR A 281 -15.69 -2.75 -5.43
CA THR A 281 -16.32 -1.83 -4.48
C THR A 281 -16.74 -0.51 -5.10
N ASP A 282 -16.23 -0.18 -6.26
CA ASP A 282 -16.46 1.08 -6.95
C ASP A 282 -16.74 0.91 -8.45
N GLY A 283 -16.87 -0.33 -8.90
CA GLY A 283 -17.14 -0.67 -10.27
C GLY A 283 -17.96 -1.94 -10.43
N VAL A 284 -17.82 -2.56 -11.56
CA VAL A 284 -18.47 -3.84 -11.92
C VAL A 284 -17.38 -4.81 -12.34
N VAL A 285 -17.35 -5.98 -11.72
CA VAL A 285 -16.50 -7.07 -12.20
C VAL A 285 -16.97 -7.47 -13.60
N SER A 286 -16.13 -7.20 -14.59
CA SER A 286 -16.47 -7.47 -16.00
C SER A 286 -16.00 -8.83 -16.48
N LYS A 287 -15.05 -9.44 -15.76
CA LYS A 287 -14.45 -10.72 -16.12
C LYS A 287 -13.77 -11.37 -14.92
N VAL A 288 -13.87 -12.69 -14.83
CA VAL A 288 -13.08 -13.52 -13.91
C VAL A 288 -12.37 -14.58 -14.73
N GLU A 289 -11.06 -14.64 -14.62
CA GLU A 289 -10.22 -15.64 -15.28
C GLU A 289 -9.74 -16.66 -14.24
N VAL A 290 -9.74 -17.93 -14.63
CA VAL A 290 -9.32 -19.04 -13.78
C VAL A 290 -7.99 -19.57 -14.29
N TYR A 291 -7.00 -19.61 -13.43
CA TYR A 291 -5.68 -20.15 -13.70
C TYR A 291 -5.41 -21.35 -12.78
N ILE A 292 -4.63 -22.29 -13.26
CA ILE A 292 -4.10 -23.45 -12.51
C ILE A 292 -2.56 -23.39 -12.53
N ASP A 293 -1.94 -24.25 -11.76
CA ASP A 293 -0.48 -24.34 -11.66
C ASP A 293 0.18 -22.97 -11.35
N GLU A 294 -0.28 -22.33 -10.26
CA GLU A 294 0.23 -21.04 -9.77
C GLU A 294 0.12 -19.88 -10.78
N GLY A 295 -0.82 -19.98 -11.71
CA GLY A 295 -1.07 -18.96 -12.73
C GLY A 295 -0.38 -19.24 -14.07
N GLU A 296 0.34 -20.36 -14.21
CA GLU A 296 1.03 -20.68 -15.46
C GLU A 296 0.09 -21.12 -16.58
N ILE A 297 -1.06 -21.72 -16.24
CA ILE A 297 -2.01 -22.24 -17.23
C ILE A 297 -3.38 -21.61 -17.02
N LYS A 298 -3.86 -20.84 -17.99
CA LYS A 298 -5.21 -20.33 -17.98
C LYS A 298 -6.20 -21.48 -18.24
N ALA A 299 -6.99 -21.82 -17.21
CA ALA A 299 -8.00 -22.85 -17.30
C ALA A 299 -9.26 -22.39 -18.07
N GLY A 300 -9.59 -21.10 -18.01
CA GLY A 300 -10.73 -20.53 -18.72
C GLY A 300 -11.21 -19.21 -18.12
N ASP A 301 -12.30 -18.72 -18.70
CA ASP A 301 -13.05 -17.59 -18.17
C ASP A 301 -14.29 -18.11 -17.43
N ALA A 302 -14.55 -17.61 -16.24
CA ALA A 302 -15.77 -17.92 -15.51
C ALA A 302 -16.98 -17.25 -16.20
N LYS A 303 -18.17 -17.83 -16.00
CA LYS A 303 -19.43 -17.26 -16.48
C LYS A 303 -20.20 -16.68 -15.30
N GLN A 304 -20.65 -15.45 -15.44
CA GLN A 304 -21.50 -14.86 -14.42
C GLN A 304 -22.86 -15.55 -14.37
N ARG A 305 -23.34 -15.86 -13.18
CA ARG A 305 -24.63 -16.45 -12.90
C ARG A 305 -25.69 -15.36 -12.65
N ASP A 306 -26.95 -15.74 -12.69
CA ASP A 306 -28.08 -14.83 -12.42
C ASP A 306 -28.07 -14.25 -11.00
N ASP A 307 -27.40 -14.90 -10.06
CA ASP A 307 -27.19 -14.42 -8.67
C ASP A 307 -25.99 -13.50 -8.52
N GLY A 308 -25.35 -13.11 -9.61
CA GLY A 308 -24.21 -12.20 -9.65
C GLY A 308 -22.86 -12.86 -9.35
N LYS A 309 -22.80 -14.15 -9.04
CA LYS A 309 -21.56 -14.91 -8.84
C LYS A 309 -20.99 -15.42 -10.17
N TRP A 310 -19.75 -15.82 -10.14
CA TRP A 310 -19.00 -16.34 -11.28
C TRP A 310 -18.72 -17.83 -11.12
#